data_44120f064d1e1afc158e4937c9eb5719
#
_entry.id   44120f064d1e1afc158e4937c9eb5719
#
_cell.length_a   1.000
_cell.length_b   1.000
_cell.length_c   1.000
_cell.angle_alpha   90.00
_cell.angle_beta   90.00
_cell.angle_gamma   90.00
#
_symmetry.space_group_name_H-M   'P 1'
#
loop_
_entity.id
_entity.type
_entity.pdbx_description
1 polymer ?
#
loop_
_entity_poly.entity_id
_entity_poly.type
_entity_poly.pdbx_seq_one_letter_code
_entity_poly.pdbx_strand_id
1 'polypeptide(L)'
;MQDPEIKNLNIVFLGDFNPKIFQPAWFAAENLIRQRESEDAKIEIIHPEIVVIIFDWGRLEVTRDRFVLSTKQDPYYEILRDLVIGTFRLLRHTPIKMVGINTEMHFRMRSIKEWHDFGHLLAPKEIWKGILESRACGA
;
A
#
# COMPACT_ATOMS: atom_id res chain seq x y z
N MET A 1 21.15 21.16 -1.81
CA MET A 1 20.38 20.19 -1.01
C MET A 1 20.22 18.90 -1.80
N GLN A 2 20.54 17.79 -1.21
CA GLN A 2 20.34 16.50 -1.87
C GLN A 2 18.93 16.00 -1.57
N ASP A 3 18.25 15.54 -2.60
CA ASP A 3 16.96 14.91 -2.44
C ASP A 3 17.13 13.58 -1.70
N PRO A 4 16.14 13.21 -0.85
CA PRO A 4 16.19 11.91 -0.20
C PRO A 4 16.12 10.80 -1.25
N GLU A 5 16.98 9.81 -1.10
CA GLU A 5 16.98 8.63 -1.93
C GLU A 5 16.29 7.50 -1.19
N ILE A 6 15.06 7.22 -1.60
CA ILE A 6 14.27 6.12 -1.02
C ILE A 6 14.58 4.86 -1.80
N LYS A 7 15.03 3.82 -1.10
CA LYS A 7 15.29 2.53 -1.72
C LYS A 7 14.13 1.56 -1.60
N ASN A 8 13.28 1.76 -0.61
CA ASN A 8 12.21 0.83 -0.35
C ASN A 8 11.08 1.53 0.41
N LEU A 9 9.86 1.29 -0.02
CA LEU A 9 8.66 1.76 0.69
C LEU A 9 7.75 0.56 0.88
N ASN A 10 7.37 0.29 2.13
CA ASN A 10 6.39 -0.73 2.49
C ASN A 10 5.22 -0.09 3.18
N ILE A 11 4.02 -0.40 2.72
CA ILE A 11 2.79 -0.04 3.42
C ILE A 11 2.20 -1.34 3.97
N VAL A 12 2.02 -1.40 5.29
CA VAL A 12 1.58 -2.60 5.99
C VAL A 12 0.28 -2.32 6.72
N PHE A 13 -0.72 -3.14 6.47
CA PHE A 13 -1.97 -3.12 7.22
C PHE A 13 -2.07 -4.43 8.01
N LEU A 14 -2.33 -4.33 9.30
CA LEU A 14 -2.67 -5.47 10.14
C LEU A 14 -4.17 -5.46 10.38
N GLY A 15 -4.80 -6.60 10.23
CA GLY A 15 -6.26 -6.71 10.37
C GLY A 15 -6.74 -8.10 10.07
N ASP A 16 -7.91 -8.19 9.46
CA ASP A 16 -8.53 -9.46 9.09
C ASP A 16 -8.89 -9.40 7.61
N PHE A 17 -8.10 -10.07 6.78
CA PHE A 17 -8.19 -10.01 5.33
C PHE A 17 -8.58 -11.34 4.73
N ASN A 18 -9.22 -11.27 3.54
CA ASN A 18 -9.46 -12.43 2.71
C ASN A 18 -8.50 -12.38 1.51
N PRO A 19 -7.44 -13.20 1.50
CA PRO A 19 -6.45 -13.16 0.42
C PRO A 19 -7.03 -13.41 -0.97
N LYS A 20 -8.12 -14.16 -1.07
CA LYS A 20 -8.74 -14.50 -2.34
C LYS A 20 -9.28 -13.30 -3.11
N ILE A 21 -9.58 -12.20 -2.44
CA ILE A 21 -10.08 -10.98 -3.09
C ILE A 21 -8.96 -10.32 -3.91
N PHE A 22 -7.73 -10.34 -3.39
CA PHE A 22 -6.63 -9.54 -3.91
C PHE A 22 -5.93 -10.24 -5.06
N GLN A 23 -6.52 -10.13 -6.25
CA GLN A 23 -5.97 -10.65 -7.49
C GLN A 23 -5.84 -9.51 -8.51
N PRO A 24 -4.89 -9.61 -9.47
CA PRO A 24 -4.72 -8.54 -10.45
C PRO A 24 -5.99 -8.20 -11.20
N ALA A 25 -6.78 -9.21 -11.57
CA ALA A 25 -8.05 -9.00 -12.28
C ALA A 25 -9.06 -8.22 -11.44
N TRP A 26 -9.10 -8.45 -10.12
CA TRP A 26 -9.98 -7.71 -9.23
C TRP A 26 -9.60 -6.23 -9.17
N PHE A 27 -8.31 -5.93 -9.02
CA PHE A 27 -7.84 -4.53 -9.00
C PHE A 27 -8.16 -3.81 -10.30
N ALA A 28 -8.01 -4.48 -11.44
CA ALA A 28 -8.35 -3.90 -12.74
C ALA A 28 -9.85 -3.70 -12.90
N ALA A 29 -10.67 -4.67 -12.47
CA ALA A 29 -12.13 -4.59 -12.54
C ALA A 29 -12.66 -3.42 -11.70
N GLU A 30 -12.01 -3.10 -10.59
CA GLU A 30 -12.37 -1.98 -9.73
C GLU A 30 -11.69 -0.65 -10.13
N ASN A 31 -11.01 -0.63 -11.27
CA ASN A 31 -10.30 0.54 -11.80
C ASN A 31 -9.20 1.07 -10.89
N LEU A 32 -8.61 0.20 -10.06
CA LEU A 32 -7.52 0.55 -9.17
C LEU A 32 -6.18 0.47 -9.87
N ILE A 33 -6.06 -0.40 -10.86
CA ILE A 33 -4.92 -0.49 -11.77
C ILE A 33 -5.44 -0.57 -13.21
N ARG A 34 -4.55 -0.38 -14.17
CA ARG A 34 -4.89 -0.51 -15.59
C ARG A 34 -5.01 -1.98 -15.95
N GLN A 35 -5.82 -2.28 -16.96
CA GLN A 35 -5.98 -3.64 -17.47
C GLN A 35 -4.62 -4.23 -17.89
N ARG A 36 -3.77 -3.44 -18.52
CA ARG A 36 -2.44 -3.86 -18.93
C ARG A 36 -1.57 -4.24 -17.73
N GLU A 37 -1.63 -3.48 -16.64
CA GLU A 37 -0.89 -3.80 -15.41
C GLU A 37 -1.35 -5.12 -14.81
N SER A 38 -2.64 -5.41 -14.90
CA SER A 38 -3.21 -6.69 -14.46
C SER A 38 -2.68 -7.86 -15.30
N GLU A 39 -2.62 -7.67 -16.61
CA GLU A 39 -2.14 -8.70 -17.53
C GLU A 39 -0.64 -8.98 -17.38
N ASP A 40 0.15 -7.93 -17.11
CA ASP A 40 1.59 -8.03 -16.94
C ASP A 40 1.98 -8.52 -15.53
N ALA A 41 1.05 -8.50 -14.58
CA ALA A 41 1.32 -8.93 -13.21
C ALA A 41 1.59 -10.43 -13.15
N LYS A 42 2.56 -10.80 -12.31
CA LYS A 42 2.92 -12.20 -12.10
C LYS A 42 2.35 -12.69 -10.78
N ILE A 43 1.48 -13.69 -10.83
CA ILE A 43 0.98 -14.33 -9.62
C ILE A 43 2.01 -15.36 -9.20
N GLU A 44 2.72 -15.08 -8.10
CA GLU A 44 3.76 -15.96 -7.60
C GLU A 44 3.18 -17.05 -6.70
N ILE A 45 2.21 -16.67 -5.85
CA ILE A 45 1.50 -17.61 -4.98
C ILE A 45 0.02 -17.23 -5.00
N ILE A 46 -0.84 -18.23 -5.16
CA ILE A 46 -2.27 -18.07 -4.97
C ILE A 46 -2.79 -19.25 -4.14
N HIS A 47 -3.25 -18.94 -2.93
CA HIS A 47 -3.73 -19.93 -1.96
C HIS A 47 -4.76 -19.25 -1.06
N PRO A 48 -5.72 -19.96 -0.47
CA PRO A 48 -6.71 -19.31 0.44
C PRO A 48 -6.09 -18.57 1.60
N GLU A 49 -4.89 -18.93 2.05
CA GLU A 49 -4.23 -18.31 3.19
C GLU A 49 -3.22 -17.24 2.81
N ILE A 50 -2.76 -17.22 1.56
CA ILE A 50 -1.74 -16.27 1.12
C ILE A 50 -1.82 -16.03 -0.38
N VAL A 51 -1.68 -14.77 -0.77
CA VAL A 51 -1.54 -14.35 -2.16
C VAL A 51 -0.29 -13.49 -2.28
N VAL A 52 0.55 -13.77 -3.27
CA VAL A 52 1.72 -12.95 -3.60
C VAL A 52 1.68 -12.62 -5.08
N ILE A 53 1.70 -11.33 -5.39
CA ILE A 53 1.63 -10.80 -6.74
C ILE A 53 2.81 -9.87 -6.98
N ILE A 54 3.48 -10.03 -8.10
CA ILE A 54 4.56 -9.15 -8.53
C ILE A 54 4.05 -8.28 -9.67
N PHE A 55 4.02 -6.97 -9.43
CA PHE A 55 3.78 -5.97 -10.45
C PHE A 55 5.12 -5.42 -10.95
N ASP A 56 5.13 -4.76 -12.11
CA ASP A 56 6.34 -4.12 -12.62
C ASP A 56 6.93 -3.11 -11.63
N TRP A 57 6.08 -2.46 -10.87
CA TRP A 57 6.47 -1.39 -9.95
C TRP A 57 6.54 -1.84 -8.49
N GLY A 58 6.13 -3.06 -8.16
CA GLY A 58 6.12 -3.47 -6.76
C GLY A 58 5.60 -4.87 -6.50
N ARG A 59 5.45 -5.18 -5.23
CA ARG A 59 5.05 -6.50 -4.76
C ARG A 59 3.92 -6.37 -3.74
N LEU A 60 2.90 -7.21 -3.90
CA LEU A 60 1.80 -7.33 -2.96
C LEU A 60 1.86 -8.71 -2.30
N GLU A 61 1.77 -8.74 -0.97
CA GLU A 61 1.60 -9.96 -0.22
C GLU A 61 0.43 -9.81 0.75
N VAL A 62 -0.54 -10.70 0.67
CA VAL A 62 -1.69 -10.69 1.56
C VAL A 62 -1.83 -12.05 2.24
N THR A 63 -1.85 -12.02 3.56
CA THR A 63 -2.23 -13.16 4.39
C THR A 63 -3.53 -12.81 5.12
N ARG A 64 -4.05 -13.69 5.94
CA ARG A 64 -5.30 -13.41 6.68
C ARG A 64 -5.18 -12.27 7.67
N ASP A 65 -3.99 -12.01 8.19
CA ASP A 65 -3.77 -11.00 9.21
C ASP A 65 -2.94 -9.80 8.74
N ARG A 66 -2.45 -9.81 7.50
CA ARG A 66 -1.53 -8.78 7.02
C ARG A 66 -1.68 -8.52 5.53
N PHE A 67 -1.66 -7.25 5.16
CA PHE A 67 -1.61 -6.78 3.79
C PHE A 67 -0.35 -5.92 3.65
N VAL A 68 0.56 -6.30 2.75
CA VAL A 68 1.82 -5.58 2.53
C VAL A 68 1.95 -5.24 1.05
N LEU A 69 2.08 -3.96 0.77
CA LEU A 69 2.36 -3.47 -0.58
C LEU A 69 3.67 -2.70 -0.55
N SER A 70 4.61 -3.07 -1.44
CA SER A 70 5.94 -2.50 -1.41
C SER A 70 6.44 -2.16 -2.81
N THR A 71 7.32 -1.16 -2.87
CA THR A 71 8.08 -0.82 -4.08
C THR A 71 9.49 -0.45 -3.71
N LYS A 72 10.42 -0.66 -4.65
CA LYS A 72 11.80 -0.21 -4.55
C LYS A 72 12.08 0.97 -5.47
N GLN A 73 11.05 1.51 -6.13
CA GLN A 73 11.20 2.53 -7.16
C GLN A 73 10.47 3.81 -6.77
N ASP A 74 11.23 4.88 -6.62
CA ASP A 74 10.77 6.21 -6.22
C ASP A 74 9.53 6.71 -7.01
N PRO A 75 9.50 6.63 -8.37
CA PRO A 75 8.36 7.17 -9.10
C PRO A 75 7.00 6.54 -8.76
N TYR A 76 6.98 5.43 -8.04
CA TYR A 76 5.76 4.67 -7.78
C TYR A 76 5.18 4.85 -6.38
N TYR A 77 5.72 5.74 -5.55
CA TYR A 77 5.22 5.93 -4.17
C TYR A 77 3.81 6.46 -4.14
N GLU A 78 3.48 7.42 -4.98
CA GLU A 78 2.13 7.94 -5.07
C GLU A 78 1.15 6.90 -5.59
N ILE A 79 1.58 6.07 -6.53
CA ILE A 79 0.78 4.98 -7.07
C ILE A 79 0.45 3.96 -5.97
N LEU A 80 1.43 3.59 -5.13
CA LEU A 80 1.18 2.72 -4.00
C LEU A 80 0.16 3.31 -3.04
N ARG A 81 0.35 4.57 -2.67
CA ARG A 81 -0.54 5.27 -1.77
C ARG A 81 -1.97 5.28 -2.30
N ASP A 82 -2.14 5.66 -3.54
CA ASP A 82 -3.45 5.77 -4.17
C ASP A 82 -4.12 4.40 -4.31
N LEU A 83 -3.36 3.38 -4.63
CA LEU A 83 -3.86 2.02 -4.73
C LEU A 83 -4.35 1.51 -3.37
N VAL A 84 -3.58 1.72 -2.31
CA VAL A 84 -3.95 1.31 -0.95
C VAL A 84 -5.21 2.05 -0.49
N ILE A 85 -5.26 3.36 -0.67
CA ILE A 85 -6.41 4.16 -0.29
C ILE A 85 -7.66 3.71 -1.05
N GLY A 86 -7.55 3.54 -2.36
CA GLY A 86 -8.67 3.07 -3.19
C GLY A 86 -9.15 1.69 -2.79
N THR A 87 -8.23 0.78 -2.52
CA THR A 87 -8.55 -0.59 -2.11
C THR A 87 -9.38 -0.60 -0.83
N PHE A 88 -8.94 0.12 0.20
CA PHE A 88 -9.61 0.07 1.49
C PHE A 88 -10.79 1.02 1.61
N ARG A 89 -10.99 1.92 0.67
CA ARG A 89 -12.27 2.61 0.51
C ARG A 89 -13.35 1.67 -0.02
N LEU A 90 -12.99 0.79 -0.94
CA LEU A 90 -13.91 -0.25 -1.44
C LEU A 90 -14.18 -1.29 -0.36
N LEU A 91 -13.15 -1.74 0.31
CA LEU A 91 -13.22 -2.76 1.36
C LEU A 91 -13.36 -2.14 2.75
N ARG A 92 -14.18 -1.10 2.86
CA ARG A 92 -14.30 -0.33 4.12
C ARG A 92 -14.84 -1.11 5.31
N HIS A 93 -15.41 -2.29 5.10
CA HIS A 93 -15.86 -3.16 6.18
C HIS A 93 -14.81 -4.17 6.63
N THR A 94 -13.66 -4.22 5.95
CA THR A 94 -12.56 -5.08 6.36
C THR A 94 -11.95 -4.54 7.66
N PRO A 95 -11.87 -5.35 8.72
CA PRO A 95 -11.29 -4.89 9.98
C PRO A 95 -9.80 -4.57 9.83
N ILE A 96 -9.39 -3.36 10.19
CA ILE A 96 -8.00 -2.93 10.22
C ILE A 96 -7.65 -2.52 11.64
N LYS A 97 -6.57 -3.10 12.18
CA LYS A 97 -6.10 -2.84 13.53
C LYS A 97 -4.94 -1.86 13.56
N MET A 98 -4.09 -1.88 12.54
CA MET A 98 -2.88 -1.06 12.51
C MET A 98 -2.47 -0.79 11.08
N VAL A 99 -1.89 0.40 10.85
CA VAL A 99 -1.28 0.79 9.58
C VAL A 99 0.16 1.22 9.88
N GLY A 100 1.10 0.66 9.14
CA GLY A 100 2.51 1.03 9.24
C GLY A 100 3.05 1.42 7.87
N ILE A 101 3.92 2.41 7.85
CA ILE A 101 4.64 2.81 6.65
C ILE A 101 6.13 2.74 6.98
N ASN A 102 6.84 1.85 6.29
CA ASN A 102 8.25 1.64 6.49
C ASN A 102 9.01 2.11 5.25
N THR A 103 10.01 2.96 5.47
CA THR A 103 10.85 3.46 4.40
C THR A 103 12.31 3.23 4.73
N GLU A 104 13.08 2.90 3.71
CA GLU A 104 14.53 2.84 3.80
C GLU A 104 15.07 3.96 2.93
N MET A 105 15.76 4.91 3.53
CA MET A 105 16.23 6.12 2.87
C MET A 105 17.73 6.32 3.06
N HIS A 106 18.38 6.77 2.00
CA HIS A 106 19.79 7.14 2.00
C HIS A 106 19.93 8.62 1.67
N PHE A 107 19.85 9.44 2.69
CA PHE A 107 20.12 10.86 2.57
C PHE A 107 20.54 11.42 3.91
N ARG A 108 21.25 12.56 3.85
CA ARG A 108 21.62 13.24 5.07
C ARG A 108 20.51 14.22 5.43
N MET A 109 19.79 13.91 6.47
CA MET A 109 18.68 14.73 6.93
C MET A 109 19.20 16.00 7.61
N ARG A 110 18.73 17.17 7.17
CA ARG A 110 19.15 18.46 7.72
C ARG A 110 18.29 18.91 8.88
N SER A 111 17.03 18.51 8.91
CA SER A 111 16.12 18.90 9.96
C SER A 111 14.97 17.93 10.10
N ILE A 112 14.37 17.94 11.28
CA ILE A 112 13.14 17.18 11.56
C ILE A 112 12.01 17.64 10.66
N LYS A 113 11.97 18.92 10.31
CA LYS A 113 10.95 19.48 9.42
C LYS A 113 11.00 18.82 8.04
N GLU A 114 12.19 18.66 7.45
CA GLU A 114 12.33 17.99 6.16
C GLU A 114 11.79 16.56 6.21
N TRP A 115 12.04 15.87 7.28
CA TRP A 115 11.53 14.52 7.51
C TRP A 115 10.01 14.48 7.56
N HIS A 116 9.40 15.40 8.31
CA HIS A 116 7.95 15.48 8.43
C HIS A 116 7.28 15.84 7.11
N ASP A 117 7.83 16.80 6.39
CA ASP A 117 7.31 17.22 5.09
C ASP A 117 7.32 16.06 4.10
N PHE A 118 8.39 15.28 4.12
CA PHE A 118 8.50 14.10 3.28
C PHE A 118 7.46 13.03 3.65
N GLY A 119 7.27 12.79 4.94
CA GLY A 119 6.25 11.86 5.43
C GLY A 119 4.84 12.26 5.02
N HIS A 120 4.53 13.55 5.07
CA HIS A 120 3.24 14.07 4.62
C HIS A 120 3.01 13.90 3.12
N LEU A 121 4.07 14.00 2.33
CA LEU A 121 3.98 13.79 0.89
C LEU A 121 3.60 12.34 0.57
N LEU A 122 4.16 11.38 1.27
CA LEU A 122 3.91 9.95 1.04
C LEU A 122 2.55 9.51 1.57
N ALA A 123 2.16 9.99 2.74
CA ALA A 123 0.94 9.54 3.41
C ALA A 123 0.34 10.64 4.28
N PRO A 124 -0.43 11.57 3.69
CA PRO A 124 -1.08 12.62 4.46
C PRO A 124 -1.94 12.04 5.58
N LYS A 125 -1.70 12.50 6.80
CA LYS A 125 -2.36 11.97 7.99
C LYS A 125 -3.89 12.00 7.90
N GLU A 126 -4.43 13.03 7.29
CA GLU A 126 -5.88 13.20 7.16
C GLU A 126 -6.52 12.08 6.37
N ILE A 127 -5.85 11.60 5.31
CA ILE A 127 -6.37 10.50 4.49
C ILE A 127 -6.41 9.21 5.30
N TRP A 128 -5.31 8.90 5.98
CA TRP A 128 -5.22 7.68 6.80
C TRP A 128 -6.18 7.72 7.97
N LYS A 129 -6.26 8.86 8.63
CA LYS A 129 -7.20 9.08 9.73
C LYS A 129 -8.64 8.90 9.28
N GLY A 130 -9.03 9.47 8.14
CA GLY A 130 -10.36 9.32 7.58
C GLY A 130 -10.73 7.86 7.33
N ILE A 131 -9.80 7.07 6.78
CA ILE A 131 -10.01 5.65 6.52
C ILE A 131 -10.22 4.90 7.85
N LEU A 132 -9.36 5.13 8.82
CA LEU A 132 -9.42 4.45 10.11
C LEU A 132 -10.68 4.84 10.91
N GLU A 133 -11.05 6.10 10.93
CA GLU A 133 -12.25 6.57 11.60
C GLU A 133 -13.51 6.00 10.97
N SER A 134 -13.57 5.96 9.64
CA SER A 134 -14.70 5.36 8.93
C SER A 134 -14.90 3.90 9.33
N ARG A 135 -13.83 3.15 9.54
CA ARG A 135 -13.89 1.75 9.98
C ARG A 135 -14.31 1.63 11.43
N ALA A 136 -13.80 2.49 12.28
CA ALA A 136 -14.16 2.49 13.71
C ALA A 136 -15.65 2.80 13.90
N CYS A 137 -16.20 3.74 13.14
CA CYS A 137 -17.62 4.09 13.21
C CYS A 137 -18.52 3.02 12.60
N GLY A 138 -18.01 2.20 11.71
CA GLY A 138 -18.75 1.11 11.08
C GLY A 138 -18.79 -0.18 11.89
N ALA A 139 -18.19 -0.17 13.06
CA ALA A 139 -18.15 -1.34 13.93
C ALA A 139 -19.49 -1.63 14.59
#